data_4dcbcde696e6866fbe7567a0d075c251
#
_entry.id   4dcbcde696e6866fbe7567a0d075c251
#
_cell.length_a   1.000
_cell.length_b   1.000
_cell.length_c   1.000
_cell.angle_alpha   90.00
_cell.angle_beta   90.00
_cell.angle_gamma   90.00
#
_symmetry.space_group_name_H-M   'P 1'
#
loop_
_entity.id
_entity.type
_entity.pdbx_description
1 polymer ?
#
loop_
_entity_poly.entity_id
_entity_poly.type
_entity_poly.pdbx_seq_one_letter_code
_entity_poly.pdbx_strand_id
1 'polypeptide(L)'
;ASSPESEDGIDTLFDPLLREHAEDVFTQTRYLVRKYAAVVANPPYMGAKNMSAELKQFVQDHYEDGKADFFAAFIYRLFELVPKHGQLGFMTPYVWMFISSYEQMRQRIIRQEHISSLIQLEYSGFEGATVPICTFTLEKGHSDRKSAFVRLSDFVGAKQQGPRALEIIDAHNNEQSDHSDMRKYFFEVNQHEFAQIPGSPIVYWLGEQLRKTLINPASDTILFSDGLIKTGDNLQYLRLWWELISTDVDNKSRYRFCAKGGKERNYYGNLNNVVKWDEETRDYYRSDKVARISPKYLWDKEGITWTKISSRGGTFRLLRKEDIAETGGPSLFLKDNVDGNDLLSFIGVITSSLAPYILQGLNPTLNYQTGDV
;
A
#
# COMPACT_ATOMS: atom_id res chain seq x y z
N ALA A 1 -69.06 -18.41 -33.70
CA ALA A 1 -68.37 -17.46 -32.79
C ALA A 1 -66.92 -17.88 -32.69
N SER A 2 -66.08 -17.32 -33.53
CA SER A 2 -64.64 -17.46 -33.48
C SER A 2 -64.06 -16.27 -32.69
N SER A 3 -63.36 -16.58 -31.62
CA SER A 3 -62.58 -15.62 -30.82
C SER A 3 -61.40 -15.14 -31.66
N PRO A 4 -61.00 -13.87 -31.61
CA PRO A 4 -59.76 -13.44 -32.24
C PRO A 4 -58.60 -13.85 -31.31
N GLU A 5 -57.70 -14.65 -31.85
CA GLU A 5 -56.39 -14.87 -31.30
C GLU A 5 -55.58 -13.56 -31.27
N SER A 6 -54.97 -13.29 -30.16
CA SER A 6 -54.25 -12.05 -29.88
C SER A 6 -53.06 -11.81 -30.81
N GLU A 7 -53.12 -10.72 -31.57
CA GLU A 7 -52.01 -10.11 -32.29
C GLU A 7 -50.97 -9.39 -31.38
N ASP A 8 -51.06 -9.56 -30.05
CA ASP A 8 -50.28 -8.81 -29.07
C ASP A 8 -48.77 -9.15 -29.04
N GLY A 9 -48.31 -10.16 -29.76
CA GLY A 9 -46.90 -10.56 -29.78
C GLY A 9 -46.02 -9.88 -30.83
N ILE A 10 -46.64 -9.31 -31.88
CA ILE A 10 -45.91 -8.73 -33.02
C ILE A 10 -45.77 -7.20 -32.89
N ASP A 11 -46.75 -6.55 -32.28
CA ASP A 11 -46.71 -5.10 -32.05
C ASP A 11 -45.63 -4.65 -31.06
N THR A 12 -45.26 -5.47 -30.10
CA THR A 12 -44.16 -5.16 -29.16
C THR A 12 -42.77 -5.13 -29.79
N LEU A 13 -42.57 -5.86 -30.93
CA LEU A 13 -41.33 -5.82 -31.72
C LEU A 13 -41.15 -4.51 -32.50
N PHE A 14 -42.22 -3.76 -32.69
CA PHE A 14 -42.25 -2.49 -33.43
C PHE A 14 -42.45 -1.25 -32.56
N ASP A 15 -42.45 -1.42 -31.20
CA ASP A 15 -42.48 -0.29 -30.28
C ASP A 15 -41.24 0.60 -30.53
N PRO A 16 -41.42 1.89 -30.92
CA PRO A 16 -40.32 2.80 -31.17
C PRO A 16 -39.34 2.94 -30.03
N LEU A 17 -39.82 2.88 -28.78
CA LEU A 17 -38.99 2.93 -27.55
C LEU A 17 -38.13 1.68 -27.39
N LEU A 18 -38.67 0.48 -27.66
CA LEU A 18 -37.88 -0.76 -27.62
C LEU A 18 -36.82 -0.78 -28.71
N ARG A 19 -37.14 -0.22 -29.87
CA ARG A 19 -36.19 -0.10 -30.99
C ARG A 19 -35.07 0.86 -30.71
N GLU A 20 -35.37 2.03 -30.13
CA GLU A 20 -34.40 3.01 -29.68
C GLU A 20 -33.47 2.42 -28.59
N HIS A 21 -34.04 1.76 -27.58
CA HIS A 21 -33.26 1.07 -26.57
C HIS A 21 -32.38 -0.05 -27.12
N ALA A 22 -32.88 -0.83 -28.08
CA ALA A 22 -32.10 -1.88 -28.74
C ALA A 22 -30.95 -1.32 -29.56
N GLU A 23 -31.15 -0.20 -30.27
CA GLU A 23 -30.10 0.50 -31.02
C GLU A 23 -29.03 1.08 -30.07
N ASP A 24 -29.43 1.64 -28.93
CA ASP A 24 -28.51 2.13 -27.88
C ASP A 24 -27.68 0.98 -27.29
N VAL A 25 -28.32 -0.12 -26.92
CA VAL A 25 -27.63 -1.31 -26.38
C VAL A 25 -26.67 -1.89 -27.42
N PHE A 26 -27.10 -1.96 -28.69
CA PHE A 26 -26.24 -2.46 -29.77
C PHE A 26 -25.04 -1.54 -30.01
N THR A 27 -25.25 -0.23 -29.97
CA THR A 27 -24.21 0.78 -30.15
C THR A 27 -23.21 0.71 -29.00
N GLN A 28 -23.69 0.68 -27.75
CA GLN A 28 -22.84 0.52 -26.55
C GLN A 28 -22.04 -0.80 -26.60
N THR A 29 -22.69 -1.89 -26.98
CA THR A 29 -22.04 -3.20 -27.12
C THR A 29 -20.90 -3.13 -28.14
N ARG A 30 -21.12 -2.48 -29.31
CA ARG A 30 -20.05 -2.30 -30.31
C ARG A 30 -18.81 -1.60 -29.76
N TYR A 31 -18.98 -0.59 -28.91
CA TYR A 31 -17.84 0.07 -28.25
C TYR A 31 -17.15 -0.84 -27.23
N LEU A 32 -17.91 -1.61 -26.45
CA LEU A 32 -17.37 -2.46 -25.38
C LEU A 32 -16.70 -3.75 -25.85
N VAL A 33 -17.01 -4.22 -27.08
CA VAL A 33 -16.42 -5.46 -27.65
C VAL A 33 -15.24 -5.17 -28.57
N ARG A 34 -15.18 -3.95 -29.11
CA ARG A 34 -14.15 -3.55 -30.07
C ARG A 34 -12.78 -3.50 -29.41
N LYS A 35 -11.73 -3.84 -30.18
CA LYS A 35 -10.34 -3.62 -29.78
C LYS A 35 -9.84 -2.27 -30.30
N TYR A 36 -9.07 -1.57 -29.47
CA TYR A 36 -8.54 -0.25 -29.75
C TYR A 36 -7.00 -0.31 -29.72
N ALA A 37 -6.34 0.43 -30.60
CA ALA A 37 -4.88 0.52 -30.60
C ALA A 37 -4.35 1.17 -29.30
N ALA A 38 -5.11 2.12 -28.75
CA ALA A 38 -4.82 2.77 -27.48
C ALA A 38 -6.11 3.03 -26.68
N VAL A 39 -6.03 2.87 -25.36
CA VAL A 39 -7.10 3.18 -24.40
C VAL A 39 -6.54 4.03 -23.28
N VAL A 40 -7.23 5.11 -22.93
CA VAL A 40 -6.82 6.02 -21.85
C VAL A 40 -7.96 6.15 -20.83
N ALA A 41 -7.65 6.11 -19.56
CA ALA A 41 -8.64 6.26 -18.50
C ALA A 41 -8.09 6.99 -17.27
N ASN A 42 -8.95 7.79 -16.67
CA ASN A 42 -8.85 8.22 -15.28
C ASN A 42 -10.01 7.54 -14.53
N PRO A 43 -9.81 6.31 -14.03
CA PRO A 43 -10.88 5.55 -13.40
C PRO A 43 -11.26 6.14 -12.05
N PRO A 44 -12.48 5.86 -11.56
CA PRO A 44 -12.87 6.30 -10.22
C PRO A 44 -12.04 5.60 -9.14
N TYR A 45 -11.60 6.38 -8.14
CA TYR A 45 -10.88 5.89 -6.96
C TYR A 45 -11.90 5.54 -5.88
N MET A 46 -12.26 4.28 -5.79
CA MET A 46 -13.30 3.80 -4.89
C MET A 46 -12.83 2.50 -4.21
N GLY A 47 -12.27 2.65 -3.01
CA GLY A 47 -11.89 1.50 -2.20
C GLY A 47 -13.08 0.57 -1.90
N ALA A 48 -12.81 -0.72 -1.73
CA ALA A 48 -13.83 -1.77 -1.55
C ALA A 48 -14.85 -1.51 -0.43
N LYS A 49 -14.52 -0.66 0.55
CA LYS A 49 -15.44 -0.26 1.64
C LYS A 49 -16.55 0.69 1.18
N ASN A 50 -16.32 1.40 0.07
CA ASN A 50 -17.23 2.41 -0.48
C ASN A 50 -18.03 1.87 -1.67
N MET A 51 -17.80 0.64 -2.11
CA MET A 51 -18.58 -0.02 -3.15
C MET A 51 -19.92 -0.50 -2.61
N SER A 52 -20.97 -0.47 -3.45
CA SER A 52 -22.22 -1.19 -3.14
C SER A 52 -21.95 -2.70 -3.02
N ALA A 53 -22.84 -3.43 -2.35
CA ALA A 53 -22.71 -4.88 -2.19
C ALA A 53 -22.61 -5.59 -3.55
N GLU A 54 -23.43 -5.19 -4.52
CA GLU A 54 -23.47 -5.76 -5.88
C GLU A 54 -22.19 -5.47 -6.65
N LEU A 55 -21.71 -4.21 -6.63
CA LEU A 55 -20.47 -3.83 -7.29
C LEU A 55 -19.27 -4.56 -6.67
N LYS A 56 -19.23 -4.66 -5.35
CA LYS A 56 -18.17 -5.38 -4.63
C LYS A 56 -18.14 -6.85 -5.02
N GLN A 57 -19.32 -7.50 -5.06
CA GLN A 57 -19.44 -8.90 -5.48
C GLN A 57 -19.00 -9.07 -6.94
N PHE A 58 -19.47 -8.20 -7.84
CA PHE A 58 -19.07 -8.23 -9.26
C PHE A 58 -17.56 -8.11 -9.43
N VAL A 59 -16.91 -7.15 -8.76
CA VAL A 59 -15.46 -6.95 -8.84
C VAL A 59 -14.73 -8.17 -8.28
N GLN A 60 -15.21 -8.75 -7.20
CA GLN A 60 -14.62 -9.94 -6.59
C GLN A 60 -14.72 -11.17 -7.50
N ASP A 61 -15.85 -11.36 -8.20
CA ASP A 61 -16.09 -12.51 -9.06
C ASP A 61 -15.34 -12.42 -10.40
N HIS A 62 -15.11 -11.21 -10.91
CA HIS A 62 -14.55 -11.01 -12.26
C HIS A 62 -13.13 -10.43 -12.27
N TYR A 63 -12.70 -9.73 -11.20
CA TYR A 63 -11.43 -9.03 -11.10
C TYR A 63 -10.81 -9.20 -9.71
N GLU A 64 -10.67 -10.43 -9.22
CA GLU A 64 -10.25 -10.72 -7.84
C GLU A 64 -8.97 -9.98 -7.43
N ASP A 65 -7.94 -9.96 -8.29
CA ASP A 65 -6.68 -9.26 -8.02
C ASP A 65 -6.83 -7.72 -7.98
N GLY A 66 -7.94 -7.19 -8.51
CA GLY A 66 -8.30 -5.77 -8.51
C GLY A 66 -9.32 -5.38 -7.44
N LYS A 67 -9.72 -6.29 -6.55
CA LYS A 67 -10.82 -6.10 -5.58
C LYS A 67 -10.58 -5.04 -4.51
N ALA A 68 -9.34 -4.60 -4.32
CA ALA A 68 -8.99 -3.61 -3.30
C ALA A 68 -9.55 -2.22 -3.60
N ASP A 69 -9.58 -1.83 -4.87
CA ASP A 69 -10.12 -0.55 -5.34
C ASP A 69 -10.63 -0.67 -6.78
N PHE A 70 -11.62 0.13 -7.11
CA PHE A 70 -12.28 0.06 -8.42
C PHE A 70 -11.36 0.45 -9.57
N PHE A 71 -10.41 1.36 -9.37
CA PHE A 71 -9.41 1.68 -10.40
C PHE A 71 -8.60 0.45 -10.84
N ALA A 72 -8.32 -0.47 -9.91
CA ALA A 72 -7.58 -1.68 -10.22
C ALA A 72 -8.40 -2.63 -11.12
N ALA A 73 -9.68 -2.80 -10.85
CA ALA A 73 -10.59 -3.55 -11.73
C ALA A 73 -10.67 -2.92 -13.14
N PHE A 74 -10.66 -1.58 -13.25
CA PHE A 74 -10.58 -0.88 -14.53
C PHE A 74 -9.31 -1.22 -15.31
N ILE A 75 -8.15 -1.26 -14.66
CA ILE A 75 -6.89 -1.65 -15.33
C ILE A 75 -7.05 -3.02 -15.99
N TYR A 76 -7.60 -4.01 -15.26
CA TYR A 76 -7.85 -5.35 -15.82
C TYR A 76 -8.82 -5.33 -17.00
N ARG A 77 -9.95 -4.63 -16.86
CA ARG A 77 -10.94 -4.53 -17.93
C ARG A 77 -10.37 -3.87 -19.18
N LEU A 78 -9.56 -2.84 -19.04
CA LEU A 78 -9.03 -2.10 -20.19
C LEU A 78 -7.95 -2.89 -20.94
N PHE A 79 -7.22 -3.81 -20.30
CA PHE A 79 -6.39 -4.78 -21.02
C PHE A 79 -7.19 -5.67 -21.99
N GLU A 80 -8.46 -5.93 -21.69
CA GLU A 80 -9.33 -6.68 -22.59
C GLU A 80 -9.70 -5.88 -23.84
N LEU A 81 -9.67 -4.56 -23.79
CA LEU A 81 -10.04 -3.69 -24.90
C LEU A 81 -8.91 -3.40 -25.89
N VAL A 82 -7.67 -3.81 -25.61
CA VAL A 82 -6.53 -3.63 -26.49
C VAL A 82 -6.03 -4.96 -27.07
N PRO A 83 -5.51 -5.00 -28.30
CA PRO A 83 -4.81 -6.16 -28.85
C PRO A 83 -3.43 -6.30 -28.21
N LYS A 84 -2.70 -7.36 -28.51
CA LYS A 84 -1.28 -7.49 -28.19
C LYS A 84 -0.52 -6.29 -28.76
N HIS A 85 0.39 -5.71 -27.98
CA HIS A 85 1.10 -4.45 -28.25
C HIS A 85 0.22 -3.19 -28.29
N GLY A 86 -1.07 -3.30 -27.94
CA GLY A 86 -1.92 -2.13 -27.71
C GLY A 86 -1.47 -1.36 -26.47
N GLN A 87 -1.70 -0.04 -26.50
CA GLN A 87 -1.24 0.88 -25.48
C GLN A 87 -2.36 1.25 -24.51
N LEU A 88 -2.05 1.37 -23.24
CA LEU A 88 -2.97 1.84 -22.22
C LEU A 88 -2.35 3.01 -21.47
N GLY A 89 -3.14 4.04 -21.18
CA GLY A 89 -2.74 5.19 -20.38
C GLY A 89 -3.64 5.36 -19.17
N PHE A 90 -3.05 5.58 -18.02
CA PHE A 90 -3.78 5.69 -16.76
C PHE A 90 -3.33 6.87 -15.92
N MET A 91 -4.28 7.39 -15.14
CA MET A 91 -4.02 8.24 -14.00
C MET A 91 -4.69 7.58 -12.79
N THR A 92 -3.90 7.20 -11.77
CA THR A 92 -4.39 6.49 -10.58
C THR A 92 -3.62 6.88 -9.32
N PRO A 93 -4.13 6.55 -8.13
CA PRO A 93 -3.28 6.59 -6.93
C PRO A 93 -2.06 5.69 -7.11
N TYR A 94 -0.85 6.16 -6.73
CA TYR A 94 0.37 5.37 -6.89
C TYR A 94 0.58 4.32 -5.79
N VAL A 95 -0.33 4.22 -4.82
CA VAL A 95 -0.25 3.22 -3.73
C VAL A 95 -0.18 1.77 -4.25
N TRP A 96 -0.71 1.49 -5.44
CA TRP A 96 -0.62 0.17 -6.06
C TRP A 96 0.81 -0.27 -6.33
N MET A 97 1.76 0.66 -6.44
CA MET A 97 3.17 0.37 -6.65
C MET A 97 3.82 -0.33 -5.44
N PHE A 98 3.21 -0.26 -4.25
CA PHE A 98 3.89 -0.63 -3.00
C PHE A 98 3.08 -1.55 -2.09
N ILE A 99 1.83 -1.20 -1.76
CA ILE A 99 1.08 -1.88 -0.70
C ILE A 99 0.66 -3.30 -1.09
N SER A 100 0.59 -4.18 -0.10
CA SER A 100 0.36 -5.63 -0.27
C SER A 100 -0.98 -5.98 -0.93
N SER A 101 -2.02 -5.16 -0.73
CA SER A 101 -3.33 -5.41 -1.35
C SER A 101 -3.34 -5.37 -2.89
N TYR A 102 -2.28 -4.82 -3.52
CA TYR A 102 -2.12 -4.80 -4.98
C TYR A 102 -0.95 -5.67 -5.47
N GLU A 103 -0.39 -6.52 -4.62
CA GLU A 103 0.76 -7.34 -4.98
C GLU A 103 0.50 -8.23 -6.20
N GLN A 104 -0.64 -8.90 -6.24
CA GLN A 104 -1.02 -9.78 -7.37
C GLN A 104 -1.11 -8.98 -8.68
N MET A 105 -1.74 -7.79 -8.62
CA MET A 105 -1.81 -6.90 -9.78
C MET A 105 -0.42 -6.46 -10.25
N ARG A 106 0.47 -6.04 -9.32
CA ARG A 106 1.85 -5.67 -9.66
C ARG A 106 2.60 -6.82 -10.33
N GLN A 107 2.55 -8.00 -9.73
CA GLN A 107 3.21 -9.20 -10.27
C GLN A 107 2.72 -9.53 -11.67
N ARG A 108 1.41 -9.43 -11.93
CA ARG A 108 0.87 -9.63 -13.27
C ARG A 108 1.40 -8.58 -14.25
N ILE A 109 1.32 -7.29 -13.91
CA ILE A 109 1.83 -6.21 -14.78
C ILE A 109 3.33 -6.42 -15.07
N ILE A 110 4.15 -6.67 -14.04
CA ILE A 110 5.59 -6.82 -14.20
C ILE A 110 5.96 -8.05 -15.05
N ARG A 111 5.23 -9.15 -14.94
CA ARG A 111 5.56 -10.42 -15.60
C ARG A 111 4.93 -10.58 -16.97
N GLN A 112 3.77 -10.02 -17.21
CA GLN A 112 2.97 -10.29 -18.42
C GLN A 112 2.84 -9.09 -19.34
N GLU A 113 2.99 -7.88 -18.80
CA GLU A 113 2.80 -6.63 -19.52
C GLU A 113 4.09 -5.79 -19.46
N HIS A 114 4.12 -4.65 -20.15
CA HIS A 114 5.26 -3.75 -20.09
C HIS A 114 4.84 -2.36 -19.59
N ILE A 115 5.51 -1.87 -18.54
CA ILE A 115 5.39 -0.48 -18.10
C ILE A 115 6.26 0.37 -19.03
N SER A 116 5.64 1.06 -19.99
CA SER A 116 6.39 1.87 -20.94
C SER A 116 6.93 3.13 -20.28
N SER A 117 6.10 3.83 -19.49
CA SER A 117 6.50 5.01 -18.72
C SER A 117 5.64 5.17 -17.46
N LEU A 118 6.20 5.82 -16.43
CA LEU A 118 5.46 6.20 -15.23
C LEU A 118 6.01 7.54 -14.68
N ILE A 119 5.11 8.49 -14.42
CA ILE A 119 5.41 9.76 -13.78
C ILE A 119 4.73 9.75 -12.42
N GLN A 120 5.51 9.73 -11.35
CA GLN A 120 5.03 9.81 -9.97
C GLN A 120 4.97 11.28 -9.54
N LEU A 121 3.77 11.78 -9.29
CA LEU A 121 3.55 13.14 -8.81
C LEU A 121 3.93 13.28 -7.32
N GLU A 122 4.18 14.51 -6.89
CA GLU A 122 4.26 14.84 -5.48
C GLU A 122 2.88 14.61 -4.79
N TYR A 123 2.87 14.40 -3.48
CA TYR A 123 1.67 14.03 -2.72
C TYR A 123 0.48 14.99 -2.92
N SER A 124 0.76 16.31 -3.00
CA SER A 124 -0.22 17.38 -3.28
C SER A 124 -0.17 17.85 -4.74
N GLY A 125 0.42 17.05 -5.60
CA GLY A 125 0.73 17.39 -6.99
C GLY A 125 -0.47 17.46 -7.93
N PHE A 126 -1.70 17.25 -7.44
CA PHE A 126 -2.92 17.38 -8.21
C PHE A 126 -3.90 18.30 -7.50
N GLU A 127 -4.35 19.35 -8.16
CA GLU A 127 -5.22 20.38 -7.58
C GLU A 127 -6.57 19.77 -7.20
N GLY A 128 -6.97 19.94 -5.93
CA GLY A 128 -8.24 19.43 -5.40
C GLY A 128 -8.23 17.96 -4.97
N ALA A 129 -7.12 17.24 -5.11
CA ALA A 129 -6.98 15.88 -4.61
C ALA A 129 -5.95 15.78 -3.48
N THR A 130 -6.32 15.12 -2.39
CA THR A 130 -5.41 14.75 -1.28
C THR A 130 -4.89 13.31 -1.43
N VAL A 131 -4.85 12.79 -2.65
CA VAL A 131 -4.47 11.41 -2.96
C VAL A 131 -3.16 11.43 -3.74
N PRO A 132 -2.18 10.63 -3.35
CA PRO A 132 -0.91 10.52 -4.07
C PRO A 132 -1.13 9.86 -5.44
N ILE A 133 -0.89 10.59 -6.53
CA ILE A 133 -1.23 10.20 -7.90
C ILE A 133 0.01 9.89 -8.73
N CYS A 134 -0.10 8.94 -9.65
CA CYS A 134 0.81 8.75 -10.77
C CYS A 134 0.03 8.69 -12.09
N THR A 135 0.71 9.06 -13.17
CA THR A 135 0.28 8.75 -14.53
C THR A 135 1.26 7.76 -15.16
N PHE A 136 0.74 6.79 -15.89
CA PHE A 136 1.59 5.77 -16.49
C PHE A 136 1.00 5.19 -17.76
N THR A 137 1.87 4.62 -18.57
CA THR A 137 1.49 3.91 -19.78
C THR A 137 1.96 2.46 -19.71
N LEU A 138 1.09 1.57 -20.17
CA LEU A 138 1.35 0.14 -20.28
C LEU A 138 1.24 -0.29 -21.74
N GLU A 139 2.07 -1.21 -22.18
CA GLU A 139 1.91 -1.97 -23.41
C GLU A 139 1.47 -3.38 -23.07
N LYS A 140 0.43 -3.87 -23.73
CA LYS A 140 -0.06 -5.24 -23.54
C LYS A 140 0.92 -6.25 -24.12
N GLY A 141 1.48 -7.06 -23.26
CA GLY A 141 2.44 -8.12 -23.56
C GLY A 141 3.82 -7.84 -23.01
N HIS A 142 4.55 -8.91 -22.78
CA HIS A 142 5.90 -8.88 -22.22
C HIS A 142 6.88 -8.15 -23.13
N SER A 143 7.82 -7.42 -22.54
CA SER A 143 8.93 -6.76 -23.22
C SER A 143 10.17 -6.71 -22.33
N ASP A 144 11.36 -6.91 -22.92
CA ASP A 144 12.67 -6.78 -22.23
C ASP A 144 13.20 -5.34 -22.25
N ARG A 145 12.47 -4.40 -22.85
CA ARG A 145 12.85 -2.98 -22.85
C ARG A 145 12.85 -2.44 -21.41
N LYS A 146 13.72 -1.49 -21.14
CA LYS A 146 13.67 -0.74 -19.89
C LYS A 146 12.41 0.11 -19.84
N SER A 147 11.86 0.23 -18.65
CA SER A 147 10.76 1.13 -18.32
C SER A 147 11.31 2.50 -17.93
N ALA A 148 10.67 3.58 -18.38
CA ALA A 148 11.05 4.95 -18.06
C ALA A 148 10.23 5.49 -16.88
N PHE A 149 10.91 6.06 -15.89
CA PHE A 149 10.26 6.61 -14.69
C PHE A 149 10.72 8.05 -14.46
N VAL A 150 9.76 8.91 -14.08
CA VAL A 150 10.01 10.29 -13.67
C VAL A 150 9.47 10.48 -12.23
N ARG A 151 10.31 11.01 -11.35
CA ARG A 151 9.98 11.27 -9.96
C ARG A 151 9.83 12.76 -9.67
N LEU A 152 8.63 13.18 -9.26
CA LEU A 152 8.32 14.57 -8.95
C LEU A 152 8.10 14.84 -7.45
N SER A 153 8.41 13.88 -6.59
CA SER A 153 8.15 13.95 -5.14
C SER A 153 8.77 15.17 -4.45
N ASP A 154 9.85 15.73 -5.00
CA ASP A 154 10.60 16.85 -4.43
C ASP A 154 10.05 18.23 -4.87
N PHE A 155 9.10 18.25 -5.80
CA PHE A 155 8.55 19.48 -6.39
C PHE A 155 7.13 19.74 -5.88
N VAL A 156 7.01 20.46 -4.78
CA VAL A 156 5.75 20.71 -4.08
C VAL A 156 4.80 21.57 -4.91
N GLY A 157 3.55 21.12 -5.04
CA GLY A 157 2.44 21.86 -5.61
C GLY A 157 2.10 21.52 -7.06
N ALA A 158 0.80 21.51 -7.36
CA ALA A 158 0.23 21.06 -8.62
C ALA A 158 0.79 21.82 -9.86
N LYS A 159 1.00 23.11 -9.73
CA LYS A 159 1.48 23.96 -10.85
C LYS A 159 2.91 23.64 -11.30
N GLN A 160 3.71 22.97 -10.46
CA GLN A 160 5.08 22.61 -10.80
C GLN A 160 5.18 21.26 -11.52
N GLN A 161 4.21 20.38 -11.35
CA GLN A 161 4.34 18.98 -11.80
C GLN A 161 4.58 18.89 -13.31
N GLY A 162 3.75 19.53 -14.13
CA GLY A 162 3.88 19.51 -15.59
C GLY A 162 5.21 20.12 -16.09
N PRO A 163 5.54 21.38 -15.74
CA PRO A 163 6.79 22.00 -16.13
C PRO A 163 8.01 21.18 -15.72
N ARG A 164 8.08 20.70 -14.47
CA ARG A 164 9.21 19.88 -13.99
C ARG A 164 9.32 18.54 -14.71
N ALA A 165 8.21 17.90 -15.03
CA ALA A 165 8.25 16.67 -15.84
C ALA A 165 8.87 16.93 -17.22
N LEU A 166 8.50 18.02 -17.88
CA LEU A 166 9.07 18.39 -19.18
C LEU A 166 10.57 18.71 -19.10
N GLU A 167 11.01 19.47 -18.09
CA GLU A 167 12.42 19.77 -17.85
C GLU A 167 13.25 18.50 -17.62
N ILE A 168 12.73 17.53 -16.86
CA ILE A 168 13.39 16.25 -16.60
C ILE A 168 13.50 15.44 -17.90
N ILE A 169 12.42 15.38 -18.69
CA ILE A 169 12.41 14.64 -19.96
C ILE A 169 13.35 15.31 -20.97
N ASP A 170 13.37 16.63 -21.06
CA ASP A 170 14.30 17.36 -21.92
C ASP A 170 15.74 17.10 -21.49
N ALA A 171 16.05 17.20 -20.19
CA ALA A 171 17.37 16.92 -19.64
C ALA A 171 17.86 15.50 -19.94
N HIS A 172 16.95 14.51 -20.01
CA HIS A 172 17.28 13.15 -20.37
C HIS A 172 17.58 13.00 -21.88
N ASN A 173 16.72 13.58 -22.73
CA ASN A 173 16.78 13.41 -24.17
C ASN A 173 17.83 14.31 -24.85
N ASN A 174 18.22 15.41 -24.20
CA ASN A 174 19.13 16.41 -24.76
C ASN A 174 20.34 16.60 -23.84
N GLU A 175 21.52 16.16 -24.30
CA GLU A 175 22.76 16.28 -23.54
C GLU A 175 23.18 17.74 -23.28
N GLN A 176 22.76 18.66 -24.14
CA GLN A 176 23.03 20.10 -24.04
C GLN A 176 21.92 20.89 -23.36
N SER A 177 20.97 20.19 -22.71
CA SER A 177 19.89 20.86 -22.01
C SER A 177 20.37 21.75 -20.85
N ASP A 178 19.79 22.94 -20.75
CA ASP A 178 20.02 23.86 -19.63
C ASP A 178 19.52 23.29 -18.28
N HIS A 179 18.76 22.20 -18.33
CA HIS A 179 18.19 21.49 -17.17
C HIS A 179 18.96 20.21 -16.80
N SER A 180 20.27 20.13 -17.11
CA SER A 180 21.08 18.92 -16.90
C SER A 180 21.05 18.37 -15.46
N ASP A 181 20.86 19.23 -14.47
CA ASP A 181 20.71 18.88 -13.04
C ASP A 181 19.42 18.10 -12.77
N MET A 182 18.42 18.15 -13.66
CA MET A 182 17.16 17.43 -13.55
C MET A 182 17.24 15.95 -13.94
N ARG A 183 18.32 15.51 -14.60
CA ARG A 183 18.51 14.10 -15.02
C ARG A 183 18.41 13.11 -13.87
N LYS A 184 18.78 13.50 -12.65
CA LYS A 184 18.69 12.66 -11.44
C LYS A 184 17.27 12.22 -11.06
N TYR A 185 16.26 12.83 -11.66
CA TYR A 185 14.84 12.49 -11.44
C TYR A 185 14.25 11.61 -12.55
N PHE A 186 15.06 11.26 -13.57
CA PHE A 186 14.71 10.30 -14.61
C PHE A 186 15.43 8.97 -14.35
N PHE A 187 14.69 7.87 -14.46
CA PHE A 187 15.22 6.54 -14.19
C PHE A 187 14.83 5.58 -15.31
N GLU A 188 15.75 4.76 -15.76
CA GLU A 188 15.52 3.64 -16.66
C GLU A 188 15.85 2.34 -15.96
N VAL A 189 14.84 1.51 -15.73
CA VAL A 189 14.98 0.27 -14.97
C VAL A 189 14.31 -0.88 -15.74
N ASN A 190 14.93 -2.04 -15.73
CA ASN A 190 14.25 -3.25 -16.17
C ASN A 190 13.21 -3.65 -15.12
N GLN A 191 11.93 -3.61 -15.48
CA GLN A 191 10.83 -3.90 -14.55
C GLN A 191 10.91 -5.30 -13.90
N HIS A 192 11.58 -6.27 -14.55
CA HIS A 192 11.73 -7.63 -14.02
C HIS A 192 12.60 -7.67 -12.74
N GLU A 193 13.42 -6.66 -12.50
CA GLU A 193 14.16 -6.55 -11.24
C GLU A 193 13.24 -6.41 -10.03
N PHE A 194 12.09 -5.75 -10.20
CA PHE A 194 11.11 -5.60 -9.13
C PHE A 194 10.44 -6.94 -8.75
N ALA A 195 10.30 -7.86 -9.70
CA ALA A 195 9.73 -9.18 -9.43
C ALA A 195 10.59 -10.05 -8.49
N GLN A 196 11.86 -9.70 -8.30
CA GLN A 196 12.79 -10.41 -7.43
C GLN A 196 12.69 -9.94 -5.97
N ILE A 197 12.13 -8.75 -5.73
CA ILE A 197 11.96 -8.17 -4.41
C ILE A 197 10.66 -8.72 -3.80
N PRO A 198 10.64 -9.17 -2.53
CA PRO A 198 9.41 -9.61 -1.86
C PRO A 198 8.31 -8.55 -1.98
N GLY A 199 7.08 -8.97 -2.33
CA GLY A 199 5.97 -8.07 -2.60
C GLY A 199 6.05 -7.32 -3.93
N SER A 200 7.14 -7.47 -4.69
CA SER A 200 7.37 -6.85 -6.00
C SER A 200 7.12 -5.33 -6.04
N PRO A 201 7.61 -4.53 -5.07
CA PRO A 201 7.39 -3.08 -5.06
C PRO A 201 8.14 -2.41 -6.21
N ILE A 202 7.51 -1.39 -6.83
CA ILE A 202 8.10 -0.65 -7.96
C ILE A 202 8.99 0.48 -7.41
N VAL A 203 10.17 0.14 -6.93
CA VAL A 203 11.14 1.03 -6.27
C VAL A 203 12.23 1.52 -7.25
N TYR A 204 11.81 2.10 -8.35
CA TYR A 204 12.66 2.47 -9.49
C TYR A 204 13.76 3.47 -9.15
N TRP A 205 13.60 4.31 -8.13
CA TRP A 205 14.59 5.31 -7.69
C TRP A 205 15.70 4.74 -6.80
N LEU A 206 15.54 3.53 -6.29
CA LEU A 206 16.63 2.85 -5.57
C LEU A 206 17.71 2.40 -6.57
N GLY A 207 18.95 2.67 -6.24
CA GLY A 207 20.09 2.17 -7.02
C GLY A 207 20.10 0.64 -7.08
N GLU A 208 20.68 0.08 -8.14
CA GLU A 208 20.71 -1.37 -8.40
C GLU A 208 21.24 -2.19 -7.20
N GLN A 209 22.28 -1.70 -6.51
CA GLN A 209 22.85 -2.39 -5.35
C GLN A 209 21.84 -2.47 -4.19
N LEU A 210 21.08 -1.40 -3.94
CA LEU A 210 20.04 -1.40 -2.90
C LEU A 210 18.88 -2.32 -3.29
N ARG A 211 18.47 -2.34 -4.56
CA ARG A 211 17.43 -3.30 -5.01
C ARG A 211 17.87 -4.75 -4.79
N LYS A 212 19.13 -5.07 -5.07
CA LYS A 212 19.70 -6.41 -4.83
C LYS A 212 19.71 -6.79 -3.34
N THR A 213 19.94 -5.85 -2.44
CA THR A 213 19.87 -6.10 -0.99
C THR A 213 18.45 -6.44 -0.53
N LEU A 214 17.43 -5.88 -1.17
CA LEU A 214 16.03 -6.16 -0.84
C LEU A 214 15.52 -7.54 -1.30
N ILE A 215 16.28 -8.27 -2.13
CA ILE A 215 15.91 -9.61 -2.59
C ILE A 215 15.94 -10.63 -1.45
N ASN A 216 16.85 -10.47 -0.49
CA ASN A 216 17.00 -11.35 0.66
C ASN A 216 16.82 -10.56 1.97
N PRO A 217 15.58 -10.36 2.45
CA PRO A 217 15.33 -9.64 3.69
C PRO A 217 15.88 -10.42 4.88
N ALA A 218 17.01 -9.97 5.42
CA ALA A 218 17.63 -10.56 6.61
C ALA A 218 16.77 -10.40 7.86
N SER A 219 15.83 -9.45 7.87
CA SER A 219 14.89 -9.23 8.99
C SER A 219 14.09 -10.49 9.34
N ASP A 220 13.62 -11.23 8.34
CA ASP A 220 12.87 -12.47 8.54
C ASP A 220 13.69 -13.59 9.19
N THR A 221 15.00 -13.50 9.21
CA THR A 221 15.87 -14.46 9.93
C THR A 221 15.98 -14.14 11.40
N ILE A 222 15.84 -12.88 11.79
CA ILE A 222 16.06 -12.35 13.13
C ILE A 222 14.75 -12.11 13.87
N LEU A 223 13.75 -11.56 13.19
CA LEU A 223 12.50 -11.06 13.77
C LEU A 223 11.27 -11.79 13.18
N PHE A 224 10.17 -11.70 13.89
CA PHE A 224 8.86 -12.15 13.40
C PHE A 224 7.74 -11.25 13.95
N SER A 225 6.60 -11.22 13.27
CA SER A 225 5.40 -10.52 13.74
C SER A 225 4.34 -11.51 14.20
N ASP A 226 3.63 -11.16 15.27
CA ASP A 226 2.43 -11.87 15.70
C ASP A 226 1.50 -10.90 16.45
N GLY A 227 0.38 -11.43 16.97
CA GLY A 227 -0.72 -10.68 17.55
C GLY A 227 -0.31 -9.70 18.66
N LEU A 228 -0.67 -8.43 18.49
CA LEU A 228 -0.50 -7.38 19.49
C LEU A 228 -1.76 -7.25 20.34
N ILE A 229 -1.63 -6.71 21.58
CA ILE A 229 -2.82 -6.45 22.38
C ILE A 229 -3.64 -5.29 21.81
N LYS A 230 -4.92 -5.31 22.14
CA LYS A 230 -5.85 -4.20 21.98
C LYS A 230 -6.73 -4.14 23.21
N THR A 231 -6.75 -3.02 23.91
CA THR A 231 -7.47 -2.89 25.18
C THR A 231 -8.98 -2.85 25.05
N GLY A 232 -9.50 -2.46 23.87
CA GLY A 232 -10.93 -2.20 23.68
C GLY A 232 -11.37 -0.86 24.29
N ASP A 233 -10.93 -0.56 25.52
CA ASP A 233 -11.17 0.71 26.20
C ASP A 233 -9.87 1.23 26.84
N ASN A 234 -9.26 2.21 26.19
CA ASN A 234 -8.02 2.82 26.67
C ASN A 234 -8.21 3.61 27.98
N LEU A 235 -9.38 4.23 28.20
CA LEU A 235 -9.63 5.03 29.41
C LEU A 235 -9.71 4.14 30.64
N GLN A 236 -10.21 2.93 30.49
CA GLN A 236 -10.31 1.96 31.57
C GLN A 236 -8.98 1.22 31.84
N TYR A 237 -8.27 0.79 30.81
CA TYR A 237 -7.19 -0.18 30.93
C TYR A 237 -5.78 0.38 30.74
N LEU A 238 -5.62 1.62 30.24
CA LEU A 238 -4.32 2.29 30.15
C LEU A 238 -4.21 3.39 31.22
N ARG A 239 -3.01 3.53 31.78
CA ARG A 239 -2.62 4.61 32.67
C ARG A 239 -1.27 5.17 32.26
N LEU A 240 -0.98 6.37 32.70
CA LEU A 240 0.37 6.88 32.69
C LEU A 240 1.08 6.32 33.93
N TRP A 241 2.33 5.89 33.80
CA TRP A 241 3.03 5.22 34.88
C TRP A 241 3.07 6.05 36.17
N TRP A 242 3.08 7.38 36.07
CA TRP A 242 3.11 8.29 37.24
C TRP A 242 1.73 8.50 37.87
N GLU A 243 0.67 7.97 37.33
CA GLU A 243 -0.66 7.94 37.96
C GLU A 243 -0.80 6.79 38.94
N LEU A 244 0.17 5.89 38.96
CA LEU A 244 0.18 4.71 39.82
C LEU A 244 1.16 4.89 41.00
N ILE A 245 0.90 4.19 42.08
CA ILE A 245 1.87 4.06 43.17
C ILE A 245 3.02 3.14 42.73
N SER A 246 4.22 3.36 43.27
CA SER A 246 5.43 2.64 42.88
C SER A 246 5.28 1.12 42.93
N THR A 247 4.63 0.60 43.97
CA THR A 247 4.35 -0.84 44.14
C THR A 247 3.53 -1.45 43.02
N ASP A 248 2.65 -0.68 42.39
CA ASP A 248 1.85 -1.16 41.26
C ASP A 248 2.64 -1.20 39.93
N VAL A 249 3.56 -0.26 39.75
CA VAL A 249 4.46 -0.22 38.58
C VAL A 249 5.48 -1.35 38.63
N ASP A 250 6.02 -1.67 39.82
CA ASP A 250 6.99 -2.75 40.02
C ASP A 250 6.33 -4.13 39.98
N ASN A 251 5.01 -4.19 40.16
CA ASN A 251 4.25 -5.44 40.15
C ASN A 251 3.79 -5.80 38.73
N LYS A 252 4.63 -6.53 38.01
CA LYS A 252 4.37 -7.02 36.64
C LYS A 252 3.08 -7.83 36.50
N SER A 253 2.52 -8.34 37.56
CA SER A 253 1.25 -9.08 37.55
C SER A 253 0.02 -8.16 37.50
N ARG A 254 0.13 -6.91 37.96
CA ARG A 254 -0.95 -5.96 38.00
C ARG A 254 -0.93 -4.94 36.85
N TYR A 255 0.25 -4.38 36.56
CA TYR A 255 0.48 -3.48 35.44
C TYR A 255 1.78 -3.82 34.74
N ARG A 256 1.83 -3.63 33.41
CA ARG A 256 3.04 -3.76 32.61
C ARG A 256 3.21 -2.52 31.74
N PHE A 257 4.46 -2.14 31.49
CA PHE A 257 4.74 -1.10 30.52
C PHE A 257 4.19 -1.50 29.15
N CYS A 258 3.64 -0.52 28.44
CA CYS A 258 2.96 -0.73 27.17
C CYS A 258 3.68 0.04 26.07
N ALA A 259 4.21 -0.67 25.10
CA ALA A 259 4.76 -0.08 23.89
C ALA A 259 3.62 0.46 23.04
N LYS A 260 3.37 1.75 23.15
CA LYS A 260 2.41 2.51 22.38
C LYS A 260 3.15 3.57 21.58
N GLY A 261 2.63 3.93 20.39
CA GLY A 261 3.20 5.02 19.61
C GLY A 261 3.39 6.30 20.43
N GLY A 262 3.91 7.34 19.86
CA GLY A 262 4.15 8.60 20.55
C GLY A 262 5.07 9.51 19.76
N LYS A 263 5.81 10.38 20.43
CA LYS A 263 6.78 11.28 19.79
C LYS A 263 7.83 10.49 19.03
N GLU A 264 8.37 11.09 17.98
CA GLU A 264 9.47 10.51 17.21
C GLU A 264 10.73 10.38 18.07
N ARG A 265 11.09 9.16 18.42
CA ARG A 265 12.28 8.80 19.20
C ARG A 265 12.88 7.52 18.66
N ASN A 266 14.20 7.50 18.50
CA ASN A 266 14.98 6.31 18.14
C ASN A 266 15.62 5.69 19.38
N TYR A 267 15.92 4.40 19.27
CA TYR A 267 16.61 3.56 20.24
C TYR A 267 15.81 3.25 21.51
N TYR A 268 15.34 4.26 22.22
CA TYR A 268 14.66 4.13 23.53
C TYR A 268 13.64 5.24 23.76
N GLY A 269 12.54 4.92 24.47
CA GLY A 269 11.55 5.91 24.92
C GLY A 269 10.10 5.54 24.58
N ASN A 270 9.20 6.51 24.78
CA ASN A 270 7.74 6.34 24.68
C ASN A 270 7.17 5.28 25.66
N LEU A 271 7.80 5.15 26.82
CA LEU A 271 7.40 4.25 27.92
C LEU A 271 6.53 4.99 28.95
N ASN A 272 5.62 5.82 28.49
CA ASN A 272 4.76 6.60 29.37
C ASN A 272 3.51 5.81 29.82
N ASN A 273 3.12 4.82 29.05
CA ASN A 273 1.89 4.07 29.29
C ASN A 273 2.18 2.76 29.99
N VAL A 274 1.28 2.39 30.88
CA VAL A 274 1.18 1.06 31.47
C VAL A 274 -0.21 0.50 31.20
N VAL A 275 -0.31 -0.79 30.95
CA VAL A 275 -1.56 -1.48 30.73
C VAL A 275 -1.90 -2.35 31.93
N LYS A 276 -3.16 -2.33 32.33
CA LYS A 276 -3.65 -3.22 33.39
C LYS A 276 -3.51 -4.68 32.95
N TRP A 277 -2.88 -5.53 33.79
CA TRP A 277 -2.42 -6.87 33.40
C TRP A 277 -2.77 -7.97 34.39
N ASP A 278 -3.63 -7.68 35.39
CA ASP A 278 -4.15 -8.70 36.31
C ASP A 278 -4.96 -9.77 35.56
N GLU A 279 -5.23 -10.88 36.24
CA GLU A 279 -5.89 -12.03 35.62
C GLU A 279 -7.29 -11.69 35.12
N GLU A 280 -8.07 -10.94 35.90
CA GLU A 280 -9.41 -10.48 35.51
C GLU A 280 -9.37 -9.68 34.21
N THR A 281 -8.42 -8.76 34.09
CA THR A 281 -8.26 -7.94 32.89
C THR A 281 -7.81 -8.76 31.67
N ARG A 282 -6.92 -9.74 31.87
CA ARG A 282 -6.52 -10.65 30.78
C ARG A 282 -7.68 -11.53 30.31
N ASP A 283 -8.59 -11.93 31.20
CA ASP A 283 -9.81 -12.67 30.85
C ASP A 283 -10.78 -11.80 30.04
N TYR A 284 -10.92 -10.54 30.43
CA TYR A 284 -11.64 -9.56 29.62
C TYR A 284 -11.05 -9.44 28.20
N TYR A 285 -9.72 -9.28 28.07
CA TYR A 285 -9.08 -9.19 26.74
C TYR A 285 -9.26 -10.44 25.87
N ARG A 286 -9.52 -11.62 26.48
CA ARG A 286 -9.79 -12.88 25.75
C ARG A 286 -11.24 -12.97 25.27
N SER A 287 -12.18 -12.44 26.04
CA SER A 287 -13.62 -12.65 25.84
C SER A 287 -14.34 -11.50 25.13
N ASP A 288 -13.79 -10.30 25.15
CA ASP A 288 -14.42 -9.12 24.54
C ASP A 288 -14.34 -9.15 23.01
N LYS A 289 -15.34 -8.54 22.35
CA LYS A 289 -15.43 -8.51 20.87
C LYS A 289 -14.44 -7.54 20.21
N VAL A 290 -13.99 -6.53 20.95
CA VAL A 290 -13.13 -5.45 20.45
C VAL A 290 -11.72 -5.56 21.00
N ALA A 291 -11.59 -5.91 22.30
CA ALA A 291 -10.31 -6.17 22.94
C ALA A 291 -9.65 -7.44 22.39
N ARG A 292 -8.35 -7.55 22.58
CA ARG A 292 -7.56 -8.72 22.17
C ARG A 292 -6.32 -8.84 23.04
N ILE A 293 -6.02 -10.04 23.48
CA ILE A 293 -4.77 -10.36 24.16
C ILE A 293 -3.77 -10.95 23.16
N SER A 294 -2.48 -10.64 23.34
CA SER A 294 -1.41 -11.28 22.58
C SER A 294 -1.19 -12.73 23.04
N PRO A 295 -0.68 -13.62 22.19
CA PRO A 295 -0.27 -14.96 22.58
C PRO A 295 0.70 -14.92 23.78
N LYS A 296 0.57 -15.89 24.70
CA LYS A 296 1.34 -15.91 25.95
C LYS A 296 2.86 -15.98 25.73
N TYR A 297 3.31 -16.63 24.66
CA TYR A 297 4.73 -16.75 24.33
C TYR A 297 5.40 -15.42 23.93
N LEU A 298 4.61 -14.37 23.66
CA LEU A 298 5.10 -13.01 23.35
C LEU A 298 5.28 -12.14 24.60
N TRP A 299 4.76 -12.55 25.79
CA TRP A 299 4.66 -11.67 26.94
C TRP A 299 6.00 -11.26 27.55
N ASP A 300 7.04 -12.03 27.34
CA ASP A 300 8.38 -11.77 27.87
C ASP A 300 9.43 -11.81 26.74
N LYS A 301 9.02 -11.47 25.52
CA LYS A 301 9.92 -11.36 24.36
C LYS A 301 10.36 -9.92 24.13
N GLU A 302 11.64 -9.78 23.85
CA GLU A 302 12.21 -8.55 23.35
C GLU A 302 12.07 -8.43 21.82
N GLY A 303 12.27 -7.22 21.30
CA GLY A 303 12.16 -6.97 19.88
C GLY A 303 12.31 -5.48 19.57
N ILE A 304 11.67 -5.06 18.50
CA ILE A 304 11.59 -3.64 18.11
C ILE A 304 10.14 -3.17 18.08
N THR A 305 9.94 -1.89 18.37
CA THR A 305 8.65 -1.21 18.25
C THR A 305 8.83 0.17 17.62
N TRP A 306 7.81 0.70 16.98
CA TRP A 306 7.86 2.03 16.38
C TRP A 306 6.55 2.78 16.51
N THR A 307 6.55 4.05 16.11
CA THR A 307 5.33 4.84 16.00
C THR A 307 4.67 4.57 14.67
N LYS A 308 3.43 4.10 14.69
CA LYS A 308 2.69 3.65 13.50
C LYS A 308 2.58 4.73 12.42
N ILE A 309 2.36 5.99 12.83
CA ILE A 309 2.25 7.13 11.91
C ILE A 309 3.44 8.03 12.14
N SER A 310 4.29 8.17 11.13
CA SER A 310 5.51 8.99 11.19
C SER A 310 5.76 9.66 9.84
N SER A 311 6.06 10.96 9.88
CA SER A 311 6.44 11.73 8.70
C SER A 311 7.92 11.58 8.31
N ARG A 312 8.72 10.94 9.15
CA ARG A 312 10.19 10.83 8.98
C ARG A 312 10.70 9.44 8.60
N GLY A 313 9.83 8.55 8.14
CA GLY A 313 10.26 7.23 7.70
C GLY A 313 10.41 6.18 8.80
N GLY A 314 9.67 6.36 9.90
CA GLY A 314 9.71 5.45 11.05
C GLY A 314 10.72 5.87 12.11
N THR A 315 10.42 5.54 13.35
CA THR A 315 11.28 5.76 14.51
C THR A 315 11.28 4.49 15.35
N PHE A 316 12.39 3.78 15.34
CA PHE A 316 12.50 2.43 15.89
C PHE A 316 13.14 2.44 17.29
N ARG A 317 12.56 1.66 18.18
CA ARG A 317 12.96 1.56 19.59
C ARG A 317 13.02 0.11 20.02
N LEU A 318 13.84 -0.15 21.02
CA LEU A 318 13.87 -1.44 21.70
C LEU A 318 12.51 -1.69 22.38
N LEU A 319 11.92 -2.85 22.11
CA LEU A 319 10.85 -3.45 22.90
C LEU A 319 11.52 -4.37 23.94
N ARG A 320 11.41 -4.01 25.23
CA ARG A 320 12.05 -4.78 26.31
C ARG A 320 11.21 -6.01 26.65
N LYS A 321 11.82 -7.00 27.29
CA LYS A 321 11.13 -8.23 27.73
C LYS A 321 9.93 -7.98 28.63
N GLU A 322 9.99 -6.93 29.46
CA GLU A 322 8.91 -6.56 30.37
C GLU A 322 7.77 -5.77 29.72
N ASP A 323 7.96 -5.29 28.48
CA ASP A 323 6.95 -4.46 27.80
C ASP A 323 5.90 -5.31 27.10
N ILE A 324 4.67 -4.81 27.06
CA ILE A 324 3.60 -5.38 26.26
C ILE A 324 3.42 -4.55 24.97
N ALA A 325 3.45 -5.21 23.85
CA ALA A 325 3.24 -4.56 22.54
C ALA A 325 1.75 -4.36 22.25
N GLU A 326 1.36 -3.14 21.89
CA GLU A 326 -0.01 -2.72 21.62
C GLU A 326 -0.14 -2.25 20.16
N THR A 327 -1.32 -2.34 19.60
CA THR A 327 -1.62 -2.01 18.18
C THR A 327 -1.26 -0.58 17.76
N GLY A 328 -1.14 0.36 18.70
CA GLY A 328 -0.65 1.73 18.45
C GLY A 328 0.86 1.86 18.34
N GLY A 329 1.60 0.84 18.81
CA GLY A 329 3.05 0.67 18.65
C GLY A 329 3.33 -0.65 17.96
N PRO A 330 3.26 -0.74 16.63
CA PRO A 330 3.59 -1.97 15.91
C PRO A 330 4.94 -2.50 16.37
N SER A 331 5.07 -3.82 16.43
CA SER A 331 6.26 -4.46 16.99
C SER A 331 6.61 -5.73 16.23
N LEU A 332 7.91 -6.01 16.16
CA LEU A 332 8.47 -7.28 15.73
C LEU A 332 9.25 -7.88 16.90
N PHE A 333 9.16 -9.18 17.06
CA PHE A 333 9.72 -9.91 18.19
C PHE A 333 10.95 -10.70 17.75
N LEU A 334 11.95 -10.78 18.64
CA LEU A 334 13.15 -11.56 18.41
C LEU A 334 12.82 -13.07 18.39
N LYS A 335 13.37 -13.79 17.42
CA LYS A 335 13.28 -15.27 17.36
C LYS A 335 14.12 -15.91 18.47
N ASP A 336 13.69 -17.08 18.94
CA ASP A 336 14.32 -17.76 20.09
C ASP A 336 15.78 -18.20 19.86
N ASN A 337 16.17 -18.39 18.61
CA ASN A 337 17.50 -18.86 18.20
C ASN A 337 18.46 -17.71 17.83
N VAL A 338 18.10 -16.47 18.12
CA VAL A 338 18.88 -15.27 17.74
C VAL A 338 19.41 -14.56 18.97
N ASP A 339 20.66 -14.09 18.92
CA ASP A 339 21.29 -13.34 20.01
C ASP A 339 20.71 -11.91 20.13
N GLY A 340 20.57 -11.40 21.35
CA GLY A 340 20.18 -10.02 21.60
C GLY A 340 21.14 -8.99 20.98
N ASN A 341 22.40 -9.33 20.77
CA ASN A 341 23.35 -8.49 20.05
C ASN A 341 22.97 -8.28 18.57
N ASP A 342 22.36 -9.29 17.93
CA ASP A 342 21.86 -9.17 16.57
C ASP A 342 20.67 -8.19 16.49
N LEU A 343 19.82 -8.19 17.53
CA LEU A 343 18.74 -7.21 17.68
C LEU A 343 19.28 -5.78 17.80
N LEU A 344 20.31 -5.55 18.61
CA LEU A 344 20.92 -4.23 18.76
C LEU A 344 21.58 -3.76 17.46
N SER A 345 22.26 -4.66 16.76
CA SER A 345 22.85 -4.41 15.45
C SER A 345 21.76 -4.04 14.42
N PHE A 346 20.65 -4.78 14.42
CA PHE A 346 19.50 -4.49 13.55
C PHE A 346 18.89 -3.11 13.88
N ILE A 347 18.71 -2.76 15.16
CA ILE A 347 18.24 -1.43 15.56
C ILE A 347 19.19 -0.34 15.05
N GLY A 348 20.51 -0.56 15.13
CA GLY A 348 21.51 0.37 14.58
C GLY A 348 21.32 0.61 13.08
N VAL A 349 21.09 -0.44 12.31
CA VAL A 349 20.85 -0.34 10.84
C VAL A 349 19.53 0.36 10.55
N ILE A 350 18.43 -0.07 11.19
CA ILE A 350 17.07 0.44 10.85
C ILE A 350 16.84 1.88 11.38
N THR A 351 17.68 2.37 12.29
CA THR A 351 17.66 3.77 12.75
C THR A 351 18.67 4.65 12.02
N SER A 352 19.47 4.08 11.10
CA SER A 352 20.38 4.84 10.24
C SER A 352 19.60 5.71 9.24
N SER A 353 20.28 6.67 8.59
CA SER A 353 19.67 7.50 7.55
C SER A 353 19.25 6.72 6.29
N LEU A 354 19.80 5.52 6.08
CA LEU A 354 19.48 4.66 4.95
C LEU A 354 18.08 4.04 5.07
N ALA A 355 17.69 3.60 6.28
CA ALA A 355 16.42 2.92 6.48
C ALA A 355 15.19 3.80 6.16
N PRO A 356 15.07 5.06 6.59
CA PRO A 356 13.98 5.94 6.16
C PRO A 356 13.92 6.12 4.65
N TYR A 357 15.05 6.19 3.97
CA TYR A 357 15.10 6.29 2.51
C TYR A 357 14.51 5.06 1.81
N ILE A 358 14.82 3.86 2.32
CA ILE A 358 14.27 2.60 1.82
C ILE A 358 12.78 2.48 2.20
N LEU A 359 12.44 2.71 3.46
CA LEU A 359 11.08 2.56 3.98
C LEU A 359 10.08 3.54 3.34
N GLN A 360 10.47 4.80 3.12
CA GLN A 360 9.66 5.74 2.34
C GLN A 360 9.46 5.29 0.90
N GLY A 361 10.40 4.50 0.40
CA GLY A 361 10.32 3.88 -0.89
C GLY A 361 9.32 2.72 -0.93
N LEU A 362 9.38 1.86 0.05
CA LEU A 362 8.51 0.67 0.15
C LEU A 362 7.08 1.03 0.57
N ASN A 363 6.95 2.03 1.43
CA ASN A 363 5.65 2.53 1.86
C ASN A 363 5.64 4.08 1.87
N PRO A 364 5.16 4.72 0.80
CA PRO A 364 5.07 6.17 0.71
C PRO A 364 3.96 6.77 1.58
N THR A 365 3.16 5.94 2.27
CA THR A 365 2.20 6.40 3.26
C THR A 365 2.92 6.76 4.57
N LEU A 366 2.29 7.54 5.42
CA LEU A 366 2.84 7.85 6.74
C LEU A 366 2.61 6.72 7.77
N ASN A 367 2.01 5.60 7.34
CA ASN A 367 1.53 4.53 8.22
C ASN A 367 2.34 3.24 8.01
N TYR A 368 3.37 3.05 8.82
CA TYR A 368 4.26 1.88 8.77
C TYR A 368 3.67 0.69 9.52
N GLN A 369 3.34 -0.34 8.77
CA GLN A 369 2.86 -1.63 9.30
C GLN A 369 4.04 -2.60 9.52
N THR A 370 3.77 -3.73 10.17
CA THR A 370 4.79 -4.77 10.41
C THR A 370 5.33 -5.40 9.13
N GLY A 371 4.54 -5.43 8.07
CA GLY A 371 4.99 -5.94 6.76
C GLY A 371 5.81 -4.95 5.91
N ASP A 372 5.98 -3.70 6.39
CA ASP A 372 6.80 -2.68 5.69
C ASP A 372 8.24 -2.67 6.22
N VAL A 373 8.48 -3.24 7.40
CA VAL A 373 9.74 -3.28 8.14
C VAL A 373 10.38 -4.66 8.07
#